data_5ce7f03a82fa74d85d698a1cbce53cdd
#
_entry.id   5ce7f03a82fa74d85d698a1cbce53cdd
#
_cell.length_a   1.000
_cell.length_b   1.000
_cell.length_c   1.000
_cell.angle_alpha   90.00
_cell.angle_beta   90.00
_cell.angle_gamma   90.00
#
_symmetry.space_group_name_H-M   'P 1'
#
loop_
_entity.id
_entity.type
_entity.pdbx_description
1 polymer ?
#
loop_
_entity_poly.entity_id
_entity_poly.type
_entity_poly.pdbx_seq_one_letter_code
_entity_poly.pdbx_strand_id
1 'polypeptide(L)'
;KALYVIVEFDGTAADAAANSERSRRRLAFDDRRILELRATGYAAIKARVALQARGPDAAQVLDYPQFPLAVWKLTSLAALNRLESNPAVRMVHENILLHPVSVSDLPFINQPQTAAEGATGSGTTIAVIDGGLGNNYTMYSDFGTCTGVDTPAGTCRVIYNEDVYPGASTETEHGTNVSAIALGAAPGARLAMFDVFNGGSASSTDVLNAMNTAISDQASYNIVAINLSLGDGTSNSSPCTASVFSTAVSSAGNAGITTVAAAGNSGSKSGLGNPACTPGVVSVGAVYDASYGNVGWVAAADAGGQCTDSSAADHVTCFSQSAGYLAMLAPGTFVNAPNAAFQQSGTSQATPHVAGAVAVLRARYPAEALNETLQRMQLSDVRDTDPANGITTARLDLLAAVNQGTAISLSGSGPTQAVSGNSATYTIKVTDSGPLAATDVVVTDNLPAGATLVSSSAGCTLVGSSLSCPVGTLSAGANATVTINVKWSVSGGVYDSASVRSDQLNTAAGGQQVVAFGTPPESTGDGPLPLWAYALLALSILFVARRRLDHSQPRPHPA
;
A
#
# COMPACT_ATOMS: atom_id res chain seq x y z
N LYS A 1 37.11 -20.53 -7.18
CA LYS A 1 36.00 -20.71 -6.21
C LYS A 1 35.40 -22.11 -6.43
N ALA A 2 34.91 -22.76 -5.37
CA ALA A 2 34.13 -23.97 -5.49
C ALA A 2 32.70 -23.60 -5.87
N LEU A 3 32.10 -24.29 -6.81
CA LEU A 3 30.70 -24.18 -7.20
C LEU A 3 29.93 -25.35 -6.56
N TYR A 4 28.79 -25.06 -5.96
CA TYR A 4 27.86 -26.07 -5.46
C TYR A 4 26.69 -26.14 -6.42
N VAL A 5 26.43 -27.35 -6.95
CA VAL A 5 25.34 -27.60 -7.91
C VAL A 5 24.46 -28.73 -7.41
N ILE A 6 23.18 -28.71 -7.82
CA ILE A 6 22.23 -29.79 -7.57
C ILE A 6 22.17 -30.65 -8.84
N VAL A 7 22.52 -31.90 -8.73
CA VAL A 7 22.51 -32.86 -9.85
C VAL A 7 21.23 -33.67 -9.78
N GLU A 8 20.43 -33.61 -10.85
CA GLU A 8 19.24 -34.42 -11.07
C GLU A 8 19.58 -35.64 -11.89
N PHE A 9 19.25 -36.82 -11.38
CA PHE A 9 19.49 -38.10 -12.02
C PHE A 9 18.23 -38.64 -12.71
N ASP A 10 18.40 -39.44 -13.75
CA ASP A 10 17.24 -40.09 -14.38
C ASP A 10 16.69 -41.21 -13.49
N GLY A 11 15.69 -40.85 -12.70
CA GLY A 11 14.97 -41.76 -11.80
C GLY A 11 13.87 -42.60 -12.46
N THR A 12 13.63 -42.44 -13.75
CA THR A 12 12.45 -43.00 -14.48
C THR A 12 12.35 -44.53 -14.28
N ALA A 13 13.44 -45.27 -14.34
CA ALA A 13 13.42 -46.72 -14.17
C ALA A 13 13.08 -47.15 -12.72
N ALA A 14 13.56 -46.43 -11.73
CA ALA A 14 13.26 -46.66 -10.31
C ALA A 14 11.76 -46.37 -10.02
N ASP A 15 11.24 -45.28 -10.56
CA ASP A 15 9.84 -44.90 -10.44
C ASP A 15 8.92 -45.91 -11.12
N ALA A 16 9.26 -46.37 -12.31
CA ALA A 16 8.52 -47.40 -13.05
C ALA A 16 8.48 -48.72 -12.27
N ALA A 17 9.60 -49.16 -11.71
CA ALA A 17 9.68 -50.37 -10.90
C ALA A 17 8.81 -50.28 -9.64
N ALA A 18 8.88 -49.15 -8.91
CA ALA A 18 8.08 -48.91 -7.72
C ALA A 18 6.58 -48.85 -8.05
N ASN A 19 6.19 -48.16 -9.13
CA ASN A 19 4.80 -48.07 -9.57
C ASN A 19 4.25 -49.42 -10.06
N SER A 20 5.04 -50.23 -10.73
CA SER A 20 4.68 -51.58 -11.14
C SER A 20 4.41 -52.49 -9.91
N GLU A 21 5.31 -52.45 -8.93
CA GLU A 21 5.13 -53.21 -7.69
C GLU A 21 3.93 -52.75 -6.87
N ARG A 22 3.71 -51.43 -6.78
CA ARG A 22 2.54 -50.83 -6.14
C ARG A 22 1.25 -51.35 -6.78
N SER A 23 1.18 -51.31 -8.10
CA SER A 23 0.00 -51.76 -8.85
C SER A 23 -0.22 -53.27 -8.69
N ARG A 24 0.81 -54.05 -8.77
CA ARG A 24 0.78 -55.52 -8.63
C ARG A 24 0.26 -55.94 -7.27
N ARG A 25 0.66 -55.22 -6.19
CA ARG A 25 0.25 -55.53 -4.80
C ARG A 25 -0.91 -54.70 -4.29
N ARG A 26 -1.45 -53.78 -5.08
CA ARG A 26 -2.55 -52.83 -4.70
C ARG A 26 -2.17 -52.03 -3.44
N LEU A 27 -0.95 -51.60 -3.33
CA LEU A 27 -0.46 -50.79 -2.18
C LEU A 27 -0.77 -49.32 -2.33
N ALA A 28 -0.85 -48.58 -1.21
CA ALA A 28 -0.96 -47.14 -1.18
C ALA A 28 0.31 -46.47 -1.73
N PHE A 29 0.23 -45.18 -2.13
CA PHE A 29 1.37 -44.41 -2.63
C PHE A 29 2.46 -44.21 -1.57
N ASP A 30 2.07 -44.11 -0.31
CA ASP A 30 2.89 -43.90 0.88
C ASP A 30 3.27 -45.21 1.58
N ASP A 31 3.00 -46.38 0.98
CA ASP A 31 3.43 -47.66 1.53
C ASP A 31 4.98 -47.70 1.63
N ARG A 32 5.47 -47.97 2.82
CA ARG A 32 6.88 -47.90 3.16
C ARG A 32 7.76 -48.73 2.20
N ARG A 33 7.27 -49.90 1.75
CA ARG A 33 8.00 -50.74 0.81
C ARG A 33 8.19 -50.08 -0.55
N ILE A 34 7.23 -49.29 -0.99
CA ILE A 34 7.28 -48.56 -2.25
C ILE A 34 8.26 -47.40 -2.14
N LEU A 35 8.25 -46.68 -1.01
CA LEU A 35 9.22 -45.61 -0.74
C LEU A 35 10.66 -46.16 -0.66
N GLU A 36 10.86 -47.29 0.03
CA GLU A 36 12.16 -47.97 0.13
C GLU A 36 12.66 -48.48 -1.23
N LEU A 37 11.77 -48.99 -2.07
CA LEU A 37 12.11 -49.46 -3.42
C LEU A 37 12.59 -48.32 -4.32
N ARG A 38 11.91 -47.17 -4.29
CA ARG A 38 12.36 -45.95 -4.98
C ARG A 38 13.71 -45.48 -4.48
N ALA A 39 13.85 -45.32 -3.16
CA ALA A 39 15.09 -44.85 -2.55
C ALA A 39 16.28 -45.75 -2.91
N THR A 40 16.06 -47.06 -2.92
CA THR A 40 17.09 -48.03 -3.34
C THR A 40 17.48 -47.85 -4.82
N GLY A 41 16.50 -47.63 -5.70
CA GLY A 41 16.72 -47.35 -7.12
C GLY A 41 17.50 -46.06 -7.33
N TYR A 42 17.11 -45.00 -6.62
CA TYR A 42 17.84 -43.72 -6.71
C TYR A 42 19.27 -43.82 -6.17
N ALA A 43 19.49 -44.52 -5.05
CA ALA A 43 20.81 -44.72 -4.49
C ALA A 43 21.74 -45.47 -5.48
N ALA A 44 21.23 -46.49 -6.20
CA ALA A 44 21.99 -47.21 -7.19
C ALA A 44 22.43 -46.33 -8.38
N ILE A 45 21.55 -45.43 -8.86
CA ILE A 45 21.88 -44.50 -9.94
C ILE A 45 22.96 -43.51 -9.48
N LYS A 46 22.75 -42.89 -8.31
CA LYS A 46 23.69 -41.90 -7.73
C LYS A 46 25.07 -42.51 -7.50
N ALA A 47 25.13 -43.70 -6.92
CA ALA A 47 26.42 -44.42 -6.69
C ALA A 47 27.16 -44.70 -8.01
N ARG A 48 26.43 -45.07 -9.07
CA ARG A 48 27.04 -45.30 -10.39
C ARG A 48 27.61 -43.99 -10.96
N VAL A 49 26.87 -42.89 -10.92
CA VAL A 49 27.35 -41.59 -11.40
C VAL A 49 28.50 -41.09 -10.54
N ALA A 50 28.45 -41.28 -9.21
CA ALA A 50 29.54 -40.92 -8.31
C ALA A 50 30.85 -41.63 -8.64
N LEU A 51 30.80 -42.89 -9.06
CA LEU A 51 31.97 -43.62 -9.52
C LEU A 51 32.53 -43.09 -10.85
N GLN A 52 31.64 -42.75 -11.79
CA GLN A 52 32.01 -42.29 -13.13
C GLN A 52 32.49 -40.82 -13.16
N ALA A 53 31.90 -39.95 -12.35
CA ALA A 53 32.24 -38.54 -12.29
C ALA A 53 33.36 -38.22 -11.26
N ARG A 54 33.85 -39.21 -10.54
CA ARG A 54 34.86 -39.04 -9.47
C ARG A 54 36.14 -38.40 -10.00
N GLY A 55 36.64 -37.42 -9.29
CA GLY A 55 37.88 -36.71 -9.54
C GLY A 55 38.25 -35.81 -8.38
N PRO A 56 39.49 -35.28 -8.34
CA PRO A 56 39.92 -34.36 -7.29
C PRO A 56 39.13 -33.02 -7.34
N ASP A 57 38.45 -32.77 -8.43
CA ASP A 57 37.69 -31.55 -8.75
C ASP A 57 36.17 -31.70 -8.62
N ALA A 58 35.66 -32.89 -8.22
CA ALA A 58 34.23 -33.16 -8.04
C ALA A 58 33.99 -34.07 -6.83
N ALA A 59 33.11 -33.67 -5.95
CA ALA A 59 32.70 -34.47 -4.79
C ALA A 59 31.18 -34.28 -4.52
N GLN A 60 30.50 -35.41 -4.35
CA GLN A 60 29.13 -35.37 -3.81
C GLN A 60 29.22 -35.01 -2.32
N VAL A 61 28.51 -33.96 -1.91
CA VAL A 61 28.55 -33.39 -0.54
C VAL A 61 27.28 -33.59 0.24
N LEU A 62 26.14 -33.80 -0.46
CA LEU A 62 24.85 -34.08 0.17
C LEU A 62 24.06 -35.05 -0.72
N ASP A 63 23.35 -36.00 -0.12
CA ASP A 63 22.43 -36.93 -0.78
C ASP A 63 20.99 -36.73 -0.28
N TYR A 64 20.04 -36.89 -1.19
CA TYR A 64 18.62 -36.91 -0.89
C TYR A 64 18.02 -38.28 -1.15
N PRO A 65 17.91 -39.17 -0.15
CA PRO A 65 17.46 -40.55 -0.35
C PRO A 65 16.11 -40.70 -1.05
N GLN A 66 15.20 -39.78 -0.81
CA GLN A 66 13.83 -39.82 -1.35
C GLN A 66 13.68 -39.18 -2.73
N PHE A 67 14.72 -38.50 -3.23
CA PHE A 67 14.72 -37.83 -4.53
C PHE A 67 15.88 -38.30 -5.39
N PRO A 68 15.74 -38.35 -6.72
CA PRO A 68 16.86 -38.59 -7.61
C PRO A 68 17.75 -37.33 -7.73
N LEU A 69 18.12 -36.73 -6.60
CA LEU A 69 18.93 -35.52 -6.50
C LEU A 69 20.11 -35.73 -5.56
N ALA A 70 21.22 -35.02 -5.81
CA ALA A 70 22.32 -34.87 -4.87
C ALA A 70 23.04 -33.54 -5.08
N VAL A 71 23.67 -33.00 -4.03
CA VAL A 71 24.50 -31.79 -4.15
C VAL A 71 25.95 -32.18 -4.38
N TRP A 72 26.56 -31.51 -5.34
CA TRP A 72 27.96 -31.70 -5.70
C TRP A 72 28.74 -30.41 -5.53
N LYS A 73 29.96 -30.53 -5.03
CA LYS A 73 30.96 -29.48 -4.99
C LYS A 73 31.92 -29.66 -6.15
N LEU A 74 32.00 -28.68 -7.04
CA LEU A 74 32.84 -28.67 -8.23
C LEU A 74 33.89 -27.58 -8.11
N THR A 75 35.12 -27.84 -8.56
CA THR A 75 36.19 -26.85 -8.57
C THR A 75 36.74 -26.57 -9.96
N SER A 76 36.19 -27.22 -11.00
CA SER A 76 36.56 -26.99 -12.39
C SER A 76 35.35 -27.09 -13.34
N LEU A 77 35.42 -26.43 -14.50
CA LEU A 77 34.45 -26.57 -15.58
C LEU A 77 34.46 -27.99 -16.17
N ALA A 78 35.62 -28.68 -16.16
CA ALA A 78 35.73 -30.05 -16.60
C ALA A 78 34.92 -31.02 -15.73
N ALA A 79 34.82 -30.76 -14.43
CA ALA A 79 33.96 -31.53 -13.53
C ALA A 79 32.46 -31.34 -13.86
N LEU A 80 32.03 -30.12 -14.18
CA LEU A 80 30.67 -29.83 -14.63
C LEU A 80 30.36 -30.58 -15.93
N ASN A 81 31.20 -30.44 -16.93
CA ASN A 81 31.02 -31.11 -18.22
C ASN A 81 30.96 -32.63 -18.10
N ARG A 82 31.72 -33.24 -17.15
CA ARG A 82 31.63 -34.71 -16.89
C ARG A 82 30.28 -35.12 -16.31
N LEU A 83 29.68 -34.29 -15.46
CA LEU A 83 28.34 -34.56 -14.92
C LEU A 83 27.28 -34.39 -16.02
N GLU A 84 27.29 -33.27 -16.75
CA GLU A 84 26.32 -32.99 -17.82
C GLU A 84 26.37 -34.00 -18.98
N SER A 85 27.57 -34.53 -19.29
CA SER A 85 27.71 -35.56 -20.34
C SER A 85 27.35 -36.97 -19.88
N ASN A 86 27.06 -37.20 -18.60
CA ASN A 86 26.69 -38.50 -18.10
C ASN A 86 25.23 -38.83 -18.43
N PRO A 87 24.95 -39.95 -19.17
CA PRO A 87 23.58 -40.26 -19.60
C PRO A 87 22.60 -40.58 -18.46
N ALA A 88 23.10 -40.80 -17.25
CA ALA A 88 22.27 -40.98 -16.06
C ALA A 88 21.99 -39.66 -15.29
N VAL A 89 22.58 -38.55 -15.74
CA VAL A 89 22.29 -37.20 -15.26
C VAL A 89 21.30 -36.57 -16.21
N ARG A 90 20.16 -36.14 -15.66
CA ARG A 90 19.10 -35.49 -16.42
C ARG A 90 19.37 -33.99 -16.57
N MET A 91 19.81 -33.36 -15.47
CA MET A 91 20.11 -31.94 -15.44
C MET A 91 21.05 -31.58 -14.30
N VAL A 92 21.80 -30.53 -14.45
CA VAL A 92 22.59 -29.92 -13.38
C VAL A 92 22.01 -28.52 -13.13
N HIS A 93 21.51 -28.30 -11.93
CA HIS A 93 20.89 -27.05 -11.52
C HIS A 93 21.89 -26.22 -10.71
N GLU A 94 21.79 -24.94 -10.82
CA GLU A 94 22.45 -23.99 -9.91
C GLU A 94 21.86 -24.14 -8.50
N ASN A 95 22.71 -24.10 -7.48
CA ASN A 95 22.25 -24.00 -6.10
C ASN A 95 22.01 -22.54 -5.75
N ILE A 96 20.77 -22.09 -6.03
CA ILE A 96 20.35 -20.72 -5.81
C ILE A 96 20.03 -20.47 -4.34
N LEU A 97 20.27 -19.24 -3.88
CA LEU A 97 19.81 -18.80 -2.58
C LEU A 97 18.31 -18.51 -2.68
N LEU A 98 17.52 -19.23 -1.90
CA LEU A 98 16.10 -18.95 -1.72
C LEU A 98 15.96 -18.01 -0.52
N HIS A 99 15.38 -16.85 -0.76
CA HIS A 99 14.97 -15.94 0.30
C HIS A 99 13.55 -16.32 0.76
N PRO A 100 13.18 -16.04 2.02
CA PRO A 100 11.78 -16.16 2.43
C PRO A 100 10.92 -15.36 1.44
N VAL A 101 9.96 -16.03 0.82
CA VAL A 101 8.90 -15.36 0.04
C VAL A 101 7.92 -14.78 1.07
N SER A 102 8.35 -13.72 1.73
CA SER A 102 7.51 -12.87 2.53
C SER A 102 6.99 -11.81 1.58
N VAL A 103 5.68 -11.71 1.41
CA VAL A 103 5.04 -10.50 0.91
C VAL A 103 5.12 -9.52 2.08
N SER A 104 6.30 -8.94 2.29
CA SER A 104 6.61 -8.09 3.43
C SER A 104 6.33 -6.62 3.13
N ASP A 105 6.31 -6.25 1.87
CA ASP A 105 6.10 -4.90 1.37
C ASP A 105 4.74 -4.31 1.76
N LEU A 106 3.64 -5.03 1.55
CA LEU A 106 2.29 -4.58 1.92
C LEU A 106 2.09 -4.47 3.44
N PRO A 107 2.45 -5.48 4.27
CA PRO A 107 2.49 -5.32 5.72
C PRO A 107 3.40 -4.19 6.22
N PHE A 108 4.52 -3.94 5.54
CA PHE A 108 5.48 -2.91 5.89
C PHE A 108 4.90 -1.48 5.76
N ILE A 109 4.00 -1.28 4.80
CA ILE A 109 3.25 -0.03 4.64
C ILE A 109 1.91 -0.04 5.39
N ASN A 110 1.64 -1.03 6.24
CA ASN A 110 0.38 -1.22 6.98
C ASN A 110 -0.88 -1.33 6.09
N GLN A 111 -0.73 -1.82 4.85
CA GLN A 111 -1.83 -1.97 3.91
C GLN A 111 -2.92 -2.95 4.40
N PRO A 112 -2.60 -4.17 4.94
CA PRO A 112 -3.63 -5.10 5.41
C PRO A 112 -4.49 -4.52 6.52
N GLN A 113 -3.91 -3.76 7.44
CA GLN A 113 -4.63 -3.07 8.51
C GLN A 113 -5.53 -1.97 7.95
N THR A 114 -5.03 -1.21 6.98
CA THR A 114 -5.79 -0.17 6.27
C THR A 114 -7.00 -0.76 5.54
N ALA A 115 -6.83 -1.88 4.87
CA ALA A 115 -7.92 -2.59 4.20
C ALA A 115 -8.95 -3.14 5.20
N ALA A 116 -8.51 -3.61 6.37
CA ALA A 116 -9.39 -4.08 7.44
C ALA A 116 -10.27 -2.95 8.01
N GLU A 117 -9.83 -1.69 7.93
CA GLU A 117 -10.63 -0.51 8.26
C GLU A 117 -11.58 -0.09 7.11
N GLY A 118 -11.62 -0.83 6.01
CA GLY A 118 -12.47 -0.56 4.85
C GLY A 118 -11.87 0.44 3.85
N ALA A 119 -10.65 0.92 4.06
CA ALA A 119 -9.97 1.83 3.15
C ALA A 119 -9.20 1.01 2.09
N THR A 120 -9.84 0.74 0.97
CA THR A 120 -9.35 -0.20 -0.06
C THR A 120 -9.11 0.44 -1.42
N GLY A 121 -9.44 1.72 -1.61
CA GLY A 121 -9.39 2.37 -2.93
C GLY A 121 -10.60 2.03 -3.83
N SER A 122 -11.68 1.47 -3.25
CA SER A 122 -12.87 1.08 -4.02
C SER A 122 -13.48 2.27 -4.76
N GLY A 123 -13.84 2.05 -6.01
CA GLY A 123 -14.42 3.07 -6.88
C GLY A 123 -13.40 3.96 -7.60
N THR A 124 -12.11 3.80 -7.36
CA THR A 124 -11.04 4.53 -8.07
C THR A 124 -10.32 3.67 -9.10
N THR A 125 -9.61 4.32 -10.00
CA THR A 125 -8.76 3.69 -11.00
C THR A 125 -7.35 4.28 -10.96
N ILE A 126 -6.35 3.41 -11.10
CA ILE A 126 -4.94 3.77 -11.24
C ILE A 126 -4.57 3.57 -12.72
N ALA A 127 -4.08 4.63 -13.37
CA ALA A 127 -3.46 4.52 -14.68
C ALA A 127 -1.98 4.14 -14.51
N VAL A 128 -1.58 3.02 -15.07
CA VAL A 128 -0.17 2.59 -15.12
C VAL A 128 0.33 2.78 -16.54
N ILE A 129 1.35 3.60 -16.72
CA ILE A 129 1.99 3.87 -18.02
C ILE A 129 3.35 3.19 -17.97
N ASP A 130 3.47 2.04 -18.65
CA ASP A 130 4.61 1.13 -18.54
C ASP A 130 4.70 0.22 -19.78
N GLY A 131 5.23 -0.98 -19.68
CA GLY A 131 5.42 -1.96 -20.77
C GLY A 131 4.27 -2.95 -20.95
N GLY A 132 3.03 -2.56 -20.65
CA GLY A 132 1.87 -3.43 -20.84
C GLY A 132 1.70 -4.54 -19.79
N LEU A 133 0.62 -5.29 -19.91
CA LEU A 133 0.38 -6.50 -19.11
C LEU A 133 0.79 -7.74 -19.92
N GLY A 134 1.52 -8.65 -19.30
CA GLY A 134 1.84 -9.94 -19.89
C GLY A 134 0.57 -10.74 -20.23
N ASN A 135 0.60 -11.52 -21.31
CA ASN A 135 -0.54 -12.32 -21.80
C ASN A 135 -1.17 -13.24 -20.75
N ASN A 136 -0.44 -13.50 -19.67
CA ASN A 136 -0.86 -14.37 -18.58
C ASN A 136 -1.41 -13.61 -17.36
N TYR A 137 -1.61 -12.28 -17.44
CA TYR A 137 -2.11 -11.49 -16.30
C TYR A 137 -3.44 -12.03 -15.74
N THR A 138 -4.27 -12.61 -16.59
CA THR A 138 -5.55 -13.23 -16.21
C THR A 138 -5.40 -14.42 -15.24
N MET A 139 -4.19 -14.96 -15.10
CA MET A 139 -3.88 -16.07 -14.18
C MET A 139 -3.60 -15.59 -12.76
N TYR A 140 -3.39 -14.28 -12.55
CA TYR A 140 -3.02 -13.71 -11.27
C TYR A 140 -4.23 -13.06 -10.58
N SER A 141 -4.47 -13.45 -9.33
CA SER A 141 -5.60 -12.96 -8.52
C SER A 141 -5.54 -11.47 -8.21
N ASP A 142 -4.34 -10.87 -8.30
CA ASP A 142 -4.14 -9.43 -8.11
C ASP A 142 -4.96 -8.60 -9.10
N PHE A 143 -5.20 -9.11 -10.30
CA PHE A 143 -6.02 -8.46 -11.32
C PHE A 143 -7.52 -8.81 -11.22
N GLY A 144 -7.89 -9.62 -10.21
CA GLY A 144 -9.25 -10.14 -10.06
C GLY A 144 -9.50 -11.38 -10.94
N THR A 145 -10.76 -11.67 -11.20
CA THR A 145 -11.13 -12.79 -12.08
C THR A 145 -11.31 -12.25 -13.49
N CYS A 146 -10.26 -12.28 -14.30
CA CYS A 146 -10.27 -11.79 -15.68
C CYS A 146 -10.24 -12.95 -16.67
N THR A 147 -10.99 -12.82 -17.77
CA THR A 147 -10.83 -13.62 -19.00
C THR A 147 -10.42 -12.72 -20.18
N GLY A 148 -10.32 -11.44 -19.96
CA GLY A 148 -9.94 -10.35 -20.85
C GLY A 148 -10.16 -9.02 -20.15
N VAL A 149 -9.91 -7.92 -20.83
CA VAL A 149 -10.11 -6.57 -20.29
C VAL A 149 -11.60 -6.38 -19.94
N ASP A 150 -11.87 -5.92 -18.71
CA ASP A 150 -13.20 -5.71 -18.12
C ASP A 150 -14.15 -6.94 -18.24
N THR A 151 -13.61 -8.13 -18.32
CA THR A 151 -14.36 -9.37 -18.52
C THR A 151 -13.96 -10.42 -17.48
N PRO A 152 -14.91 -10.95 -16.66
CA PRO A 152 -16.29 -10.47 -16.52
C PRO A 152 -16.37 -9.10 -15.84
N ALA A 153 -17.34 -8.29 -16.28
CA ALA A 153 -17.54 -6.96 -15.71
C ALA A 153 -17.76 -7.02 -14.19
N GLY A 154 -17.08 -6.14 -13.44
CA GLY A 154 -17.19 -6.05 -12.00
C GLY A 154 -16.34 -7.05 -11.19
N THR A 155 -15.72 -8.05 -11.83
CA THR A 155 -14.79 -9.00 -11.17
C THR A 155 -13.36 -8.92 -11.72
N CYS A 156 -13.20 -8.52 -12.98
CA CYS A 156 -11.92 -8.12 -13.55
C CYS A 156 -11.60 -6.69 -13.14
N ARG A 157 -10.40 -6.47 -12.61
CA ARG A 157 -9.93 -5.15 -12.17
C ARG A 157 -9.27 -4.36 -13.30
N VAL A 158 -8.87 -5.02 -14.39
CA VAL A 158 -8.28 -4.40 -15.57
C VAL A 158 -9.41 -3.90 -16.46
N ILE A 159 -9.64 -2.59 -16.46
CA ILE A 159 -10.70 -1.95 -17.26
C ILE A 159 -10.20 -1.51 -18.63
N TYR A 160 -8.87 -1.44 -18.79
CA TYR A 160 -8.22 -0.87 -19.95
C TYR A 160 -6.83 -1.48 -20.10
N ASN A 161 -6.44 -1.85 -21.29
CA ASN A 161 -5.09 -2.29 -21.63
C ASN A 161 -4.84 -1.87 -23.08
N GLU A 162 -4.16 -0.74 -23.27
CA GLU A 162 -3.94 -0.12 -24.58
C GLU A 162 -2.47 -0.11 -24.96
N ASP A 163 -2.20 -0.57 -26.18
CA ASP A 163 -0.92 -0.35 -26.86
C ASP A 163 -0.92 1.06 -27.45
N VAL A 164 -0.26 1.98 -26.78
CA VAL A 164 -0.13 3.38 -27.24
C VAL A 164 0.83 3.47 -28.42
N TYR A 165 1.83 2.59 -28.46
CA TYR A 165 2.74 2.45 -29.60
C TYR A 165 2.27 1.34 -30.54
N PRO A 166 1.78 1.64 -31.77
CA PRO A 166 1.30 0.63 -32.72
C PRO A 166 2.42 -0.35 -33.11
N GLY A 167 2.28 -1.61 -32.72
CA GLY A 167 3.24 -2.68 -32.97
C GLY A 167 4.21 -2.93 -31.82
N ALA A 168 4.01 -2.31 -30.66
CA ALA A 168 4.62 -2.75 -29.43
C ALA A 168 4.10 -4.16 -29.12
N SER A 169 4.98 -5.11 -29.05
CA SER A 169 4.65 -6.52 -28.76
C SER A 169 5.53 -7.05 -27.64
N THR A 170 5.86 -6.22 -26.70
CA THR A 170 6.66 -6.64 -25.57
C THR A 170 5.92 -6.33 -24.28
N GLU A 171 4.84 -7.08 -24.09
CA GLU A 171 4.30 -7.31 -22.76
C GLU A 171 5.45 -7.63 -21.83
N THR A 172 5.75 -6.71 -20.94
CA THR A 172 6.89 -6.88 -20.07
C THR A 172 6.41 -7.39 -18.71
N GLU A 173 7.19 -8.29 -18.11
CA GLU A 173 7.04 -8.66 -16.71
C GLU A 173 7.02 -7.42 -15.81
N HIS A 174 7.71 -6.34 -16.21
CA HIS A 174 7.80 -5.09 -15.47
C HIS A 174 6.44 -4.39 -15.36
N GLY A 175 5.72 -4.17 -16.46
CA GLY A 175 4.38 -3.57 -16.41
C GLY A 175 3.37 -4.40 -15.61
N THR A 176 3.44 -5.73 -15.71
CA THR A 176 2.63 -6.65 -14.90
C THR A 176 2.99 -6.55 -13.41
N ASN A 177 4.28 -6.51 -13.08
CA ASN A 177 4.76 -6.40 -11.69
C ASN A 177 4.31 -5.09 -11.04
N VAL A 178 4.58 -3.94 -11.64
CA VAL A 178 4.20 -2.63 -11.07
C VAL A 178 2.68 -2.45 -10.98
N SER A 179 1.92 -3.02 -11.93
CA SER A 179 0.46 -3.02 -11.87
C SER A 179 -0.07 -3.85 -10.70
N ALA A 180 0.49 -5.02 -10.48
CA ALA A 180 0.11 -5.88 -9.35
C ALA A 180 0.44 -5.24 -8.00
N ILE A 181 1.58 -4.55 -7.88
CA ILE A 181 1.95 -3.79 -6.68
C ILE A 181 0.94 -2.67 -6.40
N ALA A 182 0.59 -1.87 -7.41
CA ALA A 182 -0.39 -0.80 -7.26
C ALA A 182 -1.76 -1.32 -6.79
N LEU A 183 -2.21 -2.42 -7.41
CA LEU A 183 -3.44 -3.08 -7.03
C LEU A 183 -3.36 -3.78 -5.66
N GLY A 184 -2.19 -4.27 -5.26
CA GLY A 184 -1.94 -4.80 -3.91
C GLY A 184 -2.08 -3.72 -2.85
N ALA A 185 -1.50 -2.53 -3.06
CA ALA A 185 -1.62 -1.39 -2.16
C ALA A 185 -3.06 -0.85 -2.10
N ALA A 186 -3.83 -0.95 -3.18
CA ALA A 186 -5.23 -0.54 -3.27
C ALA A 186 -6.14 -1.69 -3.72
N PRO A 187 -6.49 -2.66 -2.84
CA PRO A 187 -7.16 -3.90 -3.23
C PRO A 187 -8.57 -3.72 -3.77
N GLY A 188 -9.19 -2.56 -3.59
CA GLY A 188 -10.50 -2.22 -4.18
C GLY A 188 -10.42 -1.35 -5.43
N ALA A 189 -9.24 -0.87 -5.83
CA ALA A 189 -9.06 -0.05 -7.03
C ALA A 189 -9.09 -0.88 -8.31
N ARG A 190 -9.27 -0.19 -9.46
CA ARG A 190 -9.19 -0.75 -10.80
C ARG A 190 -7.92 -0.25 -11.51
N LEU A 191 -7.58 -0.87 -12.62
CA LEU A 191 -6.38 -0.61 -13.40
C LEU A 191 -6.75 -0.16 -14.82
N ALA A 192 -6.15 0.94 -15.28
CA ALA A 192 -6.05 1.32 -16.68
C ALA A 192 -4.57 1.21 -17.10
N MET A 193 -4.24 0.27 -17.95
CA MET A 193 -2.87 0.02 -18.40
C MET A 193 -2.63 0.62 -19.79
N PHE A 194 -1.49 1.31 -19.93
CA PHE A 194 -1.02 1.89 -21.17
C PHE A 194 0.39 1.37 -21.48
N ASP A 195 0.53 0.59 -22.53
CA ASP A 195 1.82 0.13 -23.03
C ASP A 195 2.44 1.21 -23.93
N VAL A 196 3.55 1.78 -23.44
CA VAL A 196 4.29 2.85 -24.14
C VAL A 196 5.66 2.40 -24.62
N PHE A 197 6.06 1.13 -24.30
CA PHE A 197 7.41 0.66 -24.61
C PHE A 197 7.48 0.03 -26.00
N ASN A 198 8.49 0.45 -26.75
CA ASN A 198 8.94 -0.21 -27.97
C ASN A 198 10.26 -0.93 -27.68
N GLY A 199 10.19 -2.21 -27.39
CA GLY A 199 11.33 -2.94 -26.88
C GLY A 199 11.73 -2.45 -25.46
N GLY A 200 12.96 -2.01 -25.28
CA GLY A 200 13.48 -1.58 -23.97
C GLY A 200 13.31 -0.10 -23.63
N SER A 201 12.58 0.70 -24.44
CA SER A 201 12.46 2.15 -24.24
C SER A 201 11.09 2.69 -24.64
N ALA A 202 10.66 3.76 -23.98
CA ALA A 202 9.49 4.54 -24.31
C ALA A 202 9.87 5.94 -24.78
N SER A 203 9.17 6.47 -25.78
CA SER A 203 9.35 7.86 -26.17
C SER A 203 8.55 8.81 -25.27
N SER A 204 9.04 10.05 -25.08
CA SER A 204 8.25 11.06 -24.37
C SER A 204 6.90 11.31 -25.03
N THR A 205 6.81 11.16 -26.35
CA THR A 205 5.56 11.33 -27.10
C THR A 205 4.53 10.27 -26.71
N ASP A 206 4.93 8.99 -26.59
CA ASP A 206 4.02 7.90 -26.24
C ASP A 206 3.56 8.02 -24.77
N VAL A 207 4.47 8.38 -23.86
CA VAL A 207 4.11 8.69 -22.48
C VAL A 207 3.11 9.84 -22.39
N LEU A 208 3.32 10.93 -23.16
CA LEU A 208 2.39 12.07 -23.22
C LEU A 208 1.03 11.68 -23.82
N ASN A 209 1.00 10.80 -24.84
CA ASN A 209 -0.24 10.27 -25.40
C ASN A 209 -1.01 9.47 -24.36
N ALA A 210 -0.35 8.57 -23.63
CA ALA A 210 -0.95 7.81 -22.53
C ALA A 210 -1.49 8.72 -21.43
N MET A 211 -0.71 9.74 -20.99
CA MET A 211 -1.17 10.73 -20.01
C MET A 211 -2.40 11.50 -20.52
N ASN A 212 -2.40 11.90 -21.79
CA ASN A 212 -3.53 12.60 -22.40
C ASN A 212 -4.81 11.73 -22.40
N THR A 213 -4.69 10.43 -22.73
CA THR A 213 -5.82 9.50 -22.69
C THR A 213 -6.30 9.31 -21.26
N ALA A 214 -5.40 9.10 -20.27
CA ALA A 214 -5.76 8.96 -18.86
C ALA A 214 -6.49 10.20 -18.33
N ILE A 215 -6.08 11.42 -18.73
CA ILE A 215 -6.75 12.67 -18.38
C ILE A 215 -8.15 12.77 -19.03
N SER A 216 -8.24 12.43 -20.30
CA SER A 216 -9.51 12.43 -21.05
C SER A 216 -10.55 11.49 -20.45
N ASP A 217 -10.09 10.33 -20.00
CA ASP A 217 -10.92 9.25 -19.47
C ASP A 217 -11.15 9.34 -17.95
N GLN A 218 -10.60 10.36 -17.30
CA GLN A 218 -10.68 10.53 -15.85
C GLN A 218 -12.11 10.44 -15.33
N ALA A 219 -13.05 11.20 -15.92
CA ALA A 219 -14.43 11.23 -15.46
C ALA A 219 -15.18 9.91 -15.72
N SER A 220 -14.83 9.18 -16.79
CA SER A 220 -15.49 7.93 -17.17
C SER A 220 -15.09 6.77 -16.26
N TYR A 221 -13.83 6.76 -15.81
CA TYR A 221 -13.27 5.65 -15.04
C TYR A 221 -12.81 6.04 -13.62
N ASN A 222 -12.99 7.29 -13.22
CA ASN A 222 -12.50 7.85 -11.95
C ASN A 222 -11.01 7.57 -11.75
N ILE A 223 -10.18 7.95 -12.74
CA ILE A 223 -8.73 7.84 -12.65
C ILE A 223 -8.23 8.90 -11.66
N VAL A 224 -7.55 8.48 -10.60
CA VAL A 224 -7.07 9.36 -9.52
C VAL A 224 -5.56 9.40 -9.39
N ALA A 225 -4.86 8.43 -9.98
CA ALA A 225 -3.40 8.36 -9.98
C ALA A 225 -2.89 7.92 -11.35
N ILE A 226 -1.76 8.49 -11.77
CA ILE A 226 -0.91 8.02 -12.88
C ILE A 226 0.39 7.52 -12.26
N ASN A 227 0.74 6.26 -12.52
CA ASN A 227 2.01 5.63 -12.13
C ASN A 227 2.97 5.63 -13.32
N LEU A 228 4.14 6.24 -13.13
CA LEU A 228 5.25 6.29 -14.08
C LEU A 228 6.48 5.60 -13.47
N SER A 229 6.53 4.27 -13.58
CA SER A 229 7.68 3.46 -13.14
C SER A 229 8.81 3.47 -14.18
N LEU A 230 9.11 4.64 -14.73
CA LEU A 230 10.05 4.89 -15.82
C LEU A 230 10.82 6.20 -15.61
N GLY A 231 11.91 6.40 -16.33
CA GLY A 231 12.71 7.61 -16.29
C GLY A 231 13.76 7.65 -17.39
N ASP A 232 14.35 8.84 -17.60
CA ASP A 232 15.33 9.11 -18.67
C ASP A 232 16.79 8.83 -18.27
N GLY A 233 17.03 8.25 -17.09
CA GLY A 233 18.37 7.95 -16.57
C GLY A 233 19.18 9.19 -16.14
N THR A 234 18.62 10.39 -16.22
CA THR A 234 19.32 11.61 -15.79
C THR A 234 19.34 11.78 -14.27
N SER A 235 20.10 12.77 -13.80
CA SER A 235 20.15 13.16 -12.39
C SER A 235 20.11 14.68 -12.29
N ASN A 236 18.96 15.22 -11.93
CA ASN A 236 18.73 16.65 -11.84
C ASN A 236 18.77 17.09 -10.37
N SER A 237 19.70 18.02 -10.04
CA SER A 237 19.92 18.49 -8.67
C SER A 237 18.84 19.48 -8.16
N SER A 238 17.95 19.91 -9.04
CA SER A 238 16.83 20.79 -8.75
C SER A 238 15.60 20.40 -9.58
N PRO A 239 14.39 20.82 -9.20
CA PRO A 239 13.18 20.53 -9.97
C PRO A 239 13.29 20.96 -11.44
N CYS A 240 12.87 20.09 -12.36
CA CYS A 240 12.96 20.26 -13.81
C CYS A 240 11.82 21.15 -14.34
N THR A 241 11.90 22.45 -14.15
CA THR A 241 10.82 23.40 -14.54
C THR A 241 10.60 23.48 -16.07
N ALA A 242 11.58 23.05 -16.86
CA ALA A 242 11.53 22.97 -18.32
C ALA A 242 11.29 21.54 -18.84
N SER A 243 10.83 20.61 -17.99
CA SER A 243 10.50 19.25 -18.41
C SER A 243 9.37 19.26 -19.44
N VAL A 244 9.47 18.41 -20.46
CA VAL A 244 8.42 18.18 -21.47
C VAL A 244 7.10 17.70 -20.83
N PHE A 245 7.17 17.09 -19.65
CA PHE A 245 6.01 16.59 -18.90
C PHE A 245 5.30 17.66 -18.06
N SER A 246 5.88 18.84 -17.86
CA SER A 246 5.34 19.88 -16.95
C SER A 246 3.89 20.23 -17.23
N THR A 247 3.54 20.42 -18.51
CA THR A 247 2.15 20.74 -18.91
C THR A 247 1.20 19.58 -18.68
N ALA A 248 1.60 18.35 -19.00
CA ALA A 248 0.79 17.16 -18.80
C ALA A 248 0.55 16.88 -17.31
N VAL A 249 1.57 17.02 -16.47
CA VAL A 249 1.47 16.90 -14.99
C VAL A 249 0.51 17.95 -14.42
N SER A 250 0.64 19.21 -14.86
CA SER A 250 -0.30 20.27 -14.45
C SER A 250 -1.74 19.98 -14.89
N SER A 251 -1.93 19.48 -16.12
CA SER A 251 -3.26 19.11 -16.64
C SER A 251 -3.86 17.92 -15.88
N ALA A 252 -3.06 16.91 -15.55
CA ALA A 252 -3.46 15.80 -14.71
C ALA A 252 -3.92 16.29 -13.32
N GLY A 253 -3.13 17.18 -12.68
CA GLY A 253 -3.49 17.81 -11.42
C GLY A 253 -4.81 18.58 -11.48
N ASN A 254 -5.05 19.35 -12.54
CA ASN A 254 -6.30 20.07 -12.76
C ASN A 254 -7.50 19.14 -12.98
N ALA A 255 -7.26 17.91 -13.47
CA ALA A 255 -8.26 16.85 -13.60
C ALA A 255 -8.44 16.02 -12.32
N GLY A 256 -7.76 16.36 -11.22
CA GLY A 256 -7.83 15.61 -9.96
C GLY A 256 -6.99 14.33 -9.94
N ILE A 257 -6.00 14.21 -10.82
CA ILE A 257 -5.12 13.04 -10.94
C ILE A 257 -3.74 13.38 -10.36
N THR A 258 -3.25 12.56 -9.43
CA THR A 258 -1.89 12.66 -8.90
C THR A 258 -0.93 11.89 -9.81
N THR A 259 0.12 12.53 -10.31
CA THR A 259 1.20 11.86 -11.05
C THR A 259 2.28 11.41 -10.07
N VAL A 260 2.60 10.12 -10.06
CA VAL A 260 3.61 9.48 -9.20
C VAL A 260 4.70 8.91 -10.10
N ALA A 261 5.98 9.18 -9.82
CA ALA A 261 7.08 8.73 -10.67
C ALA A 261 8.29 8.23 -9.89
N ALA A 262 8.97 7.24 -10.48
CA ALA A 262 10.19 6.63 -9.95
C ALA A 262 11.36 7.64 -9.93
N ALA A 263 12.03 7.79 -8.78
CA ALA A 263 13.13 8.72 -8.59
C ALA A 263 14.33 8.44 -9.51
N GLY A 264 14.52 7.17 -9.89
CA GLY A 264 15.62 6.65 -10.71
C GLY A 264 16.54 5.72 -9.92
N ASN A 265 17.30 4.89 -10.64
CA ASN A 265 18.10 3.79 -10.08
C ASN A 265 19.62 3.98 -10.27
N SER A 266 20.07 5.19 -10.62
CA SER A 266 21.49 5.47 -10.88
C SER A 266 22.35 5.62 -9.62
N GLY A 267 21.74 5.58 -8.43
CA GLY A 267 22.44 5.78 -7.17
C GLY A 267 22.86 7.24 -6.91
N SER A 268 22.44 8.20 -7.75
CA SER A 268 22.71 9.61 -7.49
C SER A 268 22.06 10.06 -6.19
N LYS A 269 22.85 10.67 -5.30
CA LYS A 269 22.41 11.16 -3.99
C LYS A 269 22.22 12.68 -3.96
N SER A 270 22.16 13.32 -5.14
CA SER A 270 22.00 14.77 -5.28
C SER A 270 21.02 15.19 -6.38
N GLY A 271 20.29 14.24 -6.98
CA GLY A 271 19.38 14.54 -8.08
C GLY A 271 18.43 13.41 -8.42
N LEU A 272 17.32 13.76 -9.07
CA LEU A 272 16.27 12.84 -9.51
C LEU A 272 16.23 12.76 -11.03
N GLY A 273 15.77 11.60 -11.56
CA GLY A 273 15.48 11.42 -12.98
C GLY A 273 14.27 12.22 -13.44
N ASN A 274 14.11 12.43 -14.74
CA ASN A 274 12.87 12.97 -15.30
C ASN A 274 11.99 11.77 -15.77
N PRO A 275 10.69 11.70 -15.45
CA PRO A 275 9.81 12.79 -15.01
C PRO A 275 9.74 13.06 -13.49
N ALA A 276 10.39 12.28 -12.62
CA ALA A 276 10.31 12.47 -11.17
C ALA A 276 10.75 13.87 -10.68
N CYS A 277 11.69 14.52 -11.40
CA CYS A 277 12.12 15.88 -11.07
C CYS A 277 11.11 16.96 -11.50
N THR A 278 10.05 16.63 -12.25
CA THR A 278 9.06 17.60 -12.74
C THR A 278 8.21 18.14 -11.60
N PRO A 279 8.04 19.47 -11.45
CA PRO A 279 7.17 20.05 -10.44
C PRO A 279 5.74 19.50 -10.53
N GLY A 280 5.17 19.13 -9.39
CA GLY A 280 3.82 18.54 -9.29
C GLY A 280 3.81 16.99 -9.35
N VAL A 281 4.93 16.36 -9.65
CA VAL A 281 5.10 14.91 -9.55
C VAL A 281 5.41 14.51 -8.11
N VAL A 282 4.78 13.46 -7.62
CA VAL A 282 5.16 12.76 -6.38
C VAL A 282 6.30 11.80 -6.74
N SER A 283 7.53 12.22 -6.50
CA SER A 283 8.73 11.41 -6.75
C SER A 283 8.93 10.38 -5.64
N VAL A 284 9.27 9.12 -6.01
CA VAL A 284 9.36 8.01 -5.06
C VAL A 284 10.72 7.33 -5.13
N GLY A 285 11.42 7.30 -3.99
CA GLY A 285 12.64 6.54 -3.76
C GLY A 285 12.37 5.18 -3.12
N ALA A 286 13.36 4.29 -3.14
CA ALA A 286 13.25 2.92 -2.68
C ALA A 286 13.93 2.68 -1.33
N VAL A 287 13.23 1.95 -0.44
CA VAL A 287 13.77 1.41 0.83
C VAL A 287 13.67 -0.10 0.86
N TYR A 288 14.44 -0.71 1.76
CA TYR A 288 14.26 -2.11 2.16
C TYR A 288 13.07 -2.24 3.13
N ASP A 289 12.29 -3.30 2.97
CA ASP A 289 11.20 -3.69 3.88
C ASP A 289 11.65 -4.69 4.96
N ALA A 290 12.83 -5.29 4.79
CA ALA A 290 13.41 -6.27 5.72
C ALA A 290 14.94 -6.28 5.65
N SER A 291 15.58 -7.05 6.53
CA SER A 291 17.02 -7.32 6.46
C SER A 291 17.30 -8.52 5.57
N TYR A 292 18.06 -8.31 4.50
CA TYR A 292 18.51 -9.32 3.54
C TYR A 292 20.03 -9.55 3.62
N GLY A 293 20.69 -9.01 4.66
CA GLY A 293 22.14 -9.06 4.81
C GLY A 293 22.85 -8.06 3.87
N ASN A 294 24.04 -8.43 3.40
CA ASN A 294 24.78 -7.61 2.44
C ASN A 294 24.26 -7.89 1.02
N VAL A 295 23.71 -6.88 0.39
CA VAL A 295 23.13 -6.94 -0.96
C VAL A 295 24.01 -6.13 -1.92
N GLY A 296 24.47 -6.78 -2.97
CA GLY A 296 25.18 -6.13 -4.08
C GLY A 296 24.22 -5.86 -5.24
N TRP A 297 24.11 -4.62 -5.63
CA TRP A 297 23.33 -4.19 -6.79
C TRP A 297 24.26 -4.04 -7.98
N VAL A 298 23.96 -4.78 -9.04
CA VAL A 298 24.58 -4.55 -10.34
C VAL A 298 23.74 -3.47 -11.01
N ALA A 299 24.36 -2.36 -11.40
CA ALA A 299 23.65 -1.28 -12.05
C ALA A 299 22.74 -1.83 -13.16
N ALA A 300 21.45 -1.45 -13.13
CA ALA A 300 20.62 -1.51 -14.31
C ALA A 300 21.37 -0.78 -15.46
N ALA A 301 21.16 -1.20 -16.70
CA ALA A 301 21.94 -0.76 -17.87
C ALA A 301 22.03 0.78 -18.05
N ASP A 302 21.26 1.55 -17.30
CA ASP A 302 21.12 3.00 -17.39
C ASP A 302 21.87 3.77 -16.29
N ALA A 303 22.56 3.08 -15.37
CA ALA A 303 23.11 3.74 -14.20
C ALA A 303 24.54 3.28 -13.87
N GLY A 304 25.46 4.13 -14.10
CA GLY A 304 26.90 4.03 -13.96
C GLY A 304 27.50 3.61 -12.63
N GLY A 305 26.88 2.71 -11.84
CA GLY A 305 27.49 2.30 -10.59
C GLY A 305 26.94 1.02 -9.98
N GLN A 306 27.80 0.04 -9.76
CA GLN A 306 27.55 -1.04 -8.80
C GLN A 306 27.61 -0.45 -7.40
N CYS A 307 26.62 -0.78 -6.56
CA CYS A 307 26.66 -0.40 -5.16
C CYS A 307 26.30 -1.59 -4.25
N THR A 308 26.67 -1.50 -2.98
CA THR A 308 26.44 -2.55 -2.00
C THR A 308 25.89 -1.94 -0.74
N ASP A 309 24.80 -2.53 -0.24
CA ASP A 309 24.16 -2.17 1.02
C ASP A 309 24.33 -3.27 2.07
N SER A 310 24.41 -2.84 3.33
CA SER A 310 24.01 -3.68 4.46
C SER A 310 22.53 -3.39 4.72
N SER A 311 21.66 -4.27 4.21
CA SER A 311 20.23 -4.03 4.21
C SER A 311 19.60 -4.13 5.62
N ALA A 312 18.65 -3.26 5.88
CA ALA A 312 17.78 -3.29 7.05
C ALA A 312 16.43 -2.66 6.67
N ALA A 313 15.37 -3.02 7.37
CA ALA A 313 14.09 -2.32 7.21
C ALA A 313 14.29 -0.80 7.36
N ASP A 314 13.59 0.01 6.57
CA ASP A 314 13.68 1.46 6.54
C ASP A 314 15.03 2.03 6.02
N HIS A 315 15.94 1.18 5.52
CA HIS A 315 17.19 1.64 4.92
C HIS A 315 16.99 2.04 3.46
N VAL A 316 17.30 3.29 3.12
CA VAL A 316 17.27 3.78 1.72
C VAL A 316 18.30 3.03 0.90
N THR A 317 17.87 2.43 -0.21
CA THR A 317 18.76 1.63 -1.06
C THR A 317 19.83 2.47 -1.72
N CYS A 318 21.03 1.91 -1.89
CA CYS A 318 22.14 2.64 -2.51
C CYS A 318 21.87 2.98 -3.98
N PHE A 319 21.09 2.18 -4.70
CA PHE A 319 20.72 2.47 -6.09
C PHE A 319 19.68 3.58 -6.22
N SER A 320 18.85 3.81 -5.19
CA SER A 320 17.80 4.83 -5.25
C SER A 320 18.39 6.22 -5.43
N GLN A 321 17.92 6.94 -6.44
CA GLN A 321 18.21 8.36 -6.52
C GLN A 321 17.50 9.10 -5.39
N SER A 322 18.18 10.13 -4.85
CA SER A 322 17.63 10.99 -3.81
C SER A 322 18.14 12.43 -3.94
N ALA A 323 17.32 13.35 -3.46
CA ALA A 323 17.62 14.79 -3.44
C ALA A 323 16.76 15.48 -2.38
N GLY A 324 17.09 16.71 -2.01
CA GLY A 324 16.34 17.47 -1.00
C GLY A 324 14.87 17.75 -1.35
N TYR A 325 14.44 17.44 -2.57
CA TYR A 325 13.06 17.58 -3.03
C TYR A 325 12.39 16.24 -3.38
N LEU A 326 12.97 15.10 -2.97
CA LEU A 326 12.33 13.79 -3.06
C LEU A 326 11.06 13.78 -2.19
N ALA A 327 9.92 13.44 -2.78
CA ALA A 327 8.63 13.56 -2.10
C ALA A 327 8.38 12.44 -1.10
N MET A 328 8.66 11.18 -1.47
CA MET A 328 8.29 9.98 -0.69
C MET A 328 9.35 8.88 -0.84
N LEU A 329 9.32 7.95 0.13
CA LEU A 329 9.98 6.66 0.09
C LEU A 329 8.94 5.54 0.21
N ALA A 330 9.18 4.39 -0.43
CA ALA A 330 8.35 3.20 -0.31
C ALA A 330 9.18 1.91 -0.53
N PRO A 331 8.68 0.72 -0.17
CA PRO A 331 9.36 -0.54 -0.44
C PRO A 331 9.68 -0.71 -1.92
N GLY A 332 10.95 -0.97 -2.24
CA GLY A 332 11.39 -1.11 -3.63
C GLY A 332 12.42 -2.21 -3.83
N THR A 333 12.56 -3.15 -2.89
CA THR A 333 13.55 -4.22 -2.98
C THR A 333 12.90 -5.58 -2.81
N PHE A 334 13.29 -6.52 -3.70
CA PHE A 334 12.81 -7.91 -3.67
C PHE A 334 11.28 -8.03 -3.63
N VAL A 335 10.59 -7.08 -4.24
CA VAL A 335 9.12 -7.04 -4.27
C VAL A 335 8.59 -8.18 -5.14
N ASN A 336 7.76 -9.04 -4.53
CA ASN A 336 7.19 -10.22 -5.17
C ASN A 336 5.75 -9.93 -5.59
N ALA A 337 5.52 -9.64 -6.86
CA ALA A 337 4.19 -9.39 -7.42
C ALA A 337 4.15 -9.72 -8.93
N PRO A 338 3.05 -10.22 -9.47
CA PRO A 338 1.89 -10.75 -8.77
C PRO A 338 2.14 -12.13 -8.16
N ASN A 339 1.52 -12.42 -7.02
CA ASN A 339 1.53 -13.74 -6.36
C ASN A 339 2.93 -14.41 -6.29
N ALA A 340 4.00 -13.64 -6.08
CA ALA A 340 5.41 -14.08 -6.09
C ALA A 340 5.89 -14.67 -7.43
N ALA A 341 5.21 -14.43 -8.54
CA ALA A 341 5.64 -14.91 -9.86
C ALA A 341 6.90 -14.19 -10.35
N PHE A 342 7.02 -12.90 -10.03
CA PHE A 342 8.18 -12.08 -10.37
C PHE A 342 8.73 -11.41 -9.11
N GLN A 343 10.05 -11.41 -8.96
CA GLN A 343 10.73 -10.64 -7.93
C GLN A 343 11.56 -9.56 -8.61
N GLN A 344 11.23 -8.32 -8.35
CA GLN A 344 11.93 -7.16 -8.93
C GLN A 344 12.35 -6.16 -7.86
N SER A 345 13.31 -5.31 -8.20
CA SER A 345 13.82 -4.26 -7.32
C SER A 345 14.12 -3.00 -8.11
N GLY A 346 13.73 -1.86 -7.56
CA GLY A 346 13.95 -0.55 -8.15
C GLY A 346 13.03 0.49 -7.53
N THR A 347 13.29 1.75 -7.81
CA THR A 347 12.32 2.82 -7.53
C THR A 347 11.02 2.63 -8.33
N SER A 348 11.09 1.83 -9.41
CA SER A 348 9.93 1.36 -10.18
C SER A 348 8.96 0.52 -9.35
N GLN A 349 9.45 -0.28 -8.38
CA GLN A 349 8.63 -1.07 -7.48
C GLN A 349 8.12 -0.26 -6.28
N ALA A 350 8.86 0.78 -5.88
CA ALA A 350 8.42 1.69 -4.83
C ALA A 350 7.24 2.59 -5.28
N THR A 351 7.28 3.07 -6.52
CA THR A 351 6.32 4.00 -7.10
C THR A 351 4.87 3.52 -7.05
N PRO A 352 4.53 2.28 -7.45
CA PRO A 352 3.16 1.79 -7.44
C PRO A 352 2.57 1.62 -6.03
N HIS A 353 3.36 1.43 -4.98
CA HIS A 353 2.86 1.49 -3.61
C HIS A 353 2.25 2.86 -3.29
N VAL A 354 2.93 3.94 -3.71
CA VAL A 354 2.45 5.30 -3.50
C VAL A 354 1.26 5.62 -4.41
N ALA A 355 1.25 5.14 -5.66
CA ALA A 355 0.10 5.31 -6.55
C ALA A 355 -1.15 4.60 -6.01
N GLY A 356 -1.00 3.40 -5.44
CA GLY A 356 -2.05 2.69 -4.73
C GLY A 356 -2.52 3.45 -3.48
N ALA A 357 -1.60 4.00 -2.69
CA ALA A 357 -1.94 4.82 -1.54
C ALA A 357 -2.76 6.06 -1.93
N VAL A 358 -2.42 6.73 -3.03
CA VAL A 358 -3.24 7.82 -3.59
C VAL A 358 -4.66 7.33 -3.89
N ALA A 359 -4.81 6.17 -4.52
CA ALA A 359 -6.12 5.60 -4.85
C ALA A 359 -6.95 5.32 -3.57
N VAL A 360 -6.33 4.78 -2.51
CA VAL A 360 -6.98 4.56 -1.22
C VAL A 360 -7.44 5.88 -0.58
N LEU A 361 -6.56 6.88 -0.55
CA LEU A 361 -6.85 8.18 0.06
C LEU A 361 -7.91 8.96 -0.72
N ARG A 362 -7.85 8.96 -2.06
CA ARG A 362 -8.86 9.60 -2.92
C ARG A 362 -10.24 8.94 -2.84
N ALA A 363 -10.28 7.61 -2.64
CA ALA A 363 -11.53 6.91 -2.37
C ALA A 363 -12.12 7.30 -1.00
N ARG A 364 -11.25 7.45 0.00
CA ARG A 364 -11.66 7.77 1.38
C ARG A 364 -12.03 9.24 1.56
N TYR A 365 -11.32 10.14 0.88
CA TYR A 365 -11.40 11.59 1.02
C TYR A 365 -11.51 12.27 -0.36
N PRO A 366 -12.62 12.06 -1.10
CA PRO A 366 -12.75 12.52 -2.48
C PRO A 366 -12.78 14.04 -2.64
N ALA A 367 -13.16 14.78 -1.58
CA ALA A 367 -13.25 16.23 -1.59
C ALA A 367 -11.91 16.94 -1.29
N GLU A 368 -10.89 16.23 -0.82
CA GLU A 368 -9.59 16.82 -0.51
C GLU A 368 -8.83 17.25 -1.76
N ALA A 369 -8.06 18.33 -1.63
CA ALA A 369 -7.14 18.75 -2.68
C ALA A 369 -5.96 17.77 -2.80
N LEU A 370 -5.32 17.69 -3.98
CA LEU A 370 -4.24 16.73 -4.22
C LEU A 370 -3.02 16.95 -3.29
N ASN A 371 -2.74 18.20 -2.94
CA ASN A 371 -1.68 18.52 -1.98
C ASN A 371 -2.01 18.00 -0.57
N GLU A 372 -3.26 17.93 -0.17
CA GLU A 372 -3.68 17.36 1.12
C GLU A 372 -3.51 15.84 1.12
N THR A 373 -3.84 15.18 0.00
CA THR A 373 -3.56 13.75 -0.18
C THR A 373 -2.06 13.45 -0.01
N LEU A 374 -1.17 14.26 -0.61
CA LEU A 374 0.28 14.13 -0.43
C LEU A 374 0.70 14.41 1.01
N GLN A 375 0.17 15.47 1.62
CA GLN A 375 0.49 15.81 3.01
C GLN A 375 0.13 14.70 3.99
N ARG A 376 -1.00 14.00 3.80
CA ARG A 376 -1.37 12.83 4.63
C ARG A 376 -0.28 11.78 4.64
N MET A 377 0.27 11.45 3.48
CA MET A 377 1.35 10.48 3.35
C MET A 377 2.66 10.99 3.97
N GLN A 378 2.97 12.28 3.79
CA GLN A 378 4.20 12.90 4.30
C GLN A 378 4.18 13.20 5.81
N LEU A 379 3.01 13.30 6.42
CA LEU A 379 2.84 13.54 7.86
C LEU A 379 2.82 12.24 8.69
N SER A 380 2.96 11.07 8.05
CA SER A 380 3.24 9.84 8.78
C SER A 380 4.51 10.02 9.63
N ASP A 381 4.53 9.45 10.82
CA ASP A 381 5.67 9.57 11.75
C ASP A 381 6.90 8.78 11.27
N VAL A 382 6.77 8.00 10.19
CA VAL A 382 7.85 7.20 9.62
C VAL A 382 8.65 8.03 8.63
N ARG A 383 9.93 8.21 8.94
CA ARG A 383 10.87 8.96 8.12
C ARG A 383 12.22 8.27 8.09
N ASP A 384 12.76 8.11 6.90
CA ASP A 384 14.05 7.47 6.72
C ASP A 384 15.09 8.46 6.27
N THR A 385 16.27 8.34 6.84
CA THR A 385 17.42 9.17 6.47
C THR A 385 18.34 8.40 5.54
N ASP A 386 18.55 8.91 4.34
CA ASP A 386 19.52 8.34 3.41
C ASP A 386 20.94 8.52 3.99
N PRO A 387 21.65 7.43 4.33
CA PRO A 387 22.95 7.54 4.99
C PRO A 387 24.03 8.15 4.09
N ALA A 388 23.81 8.17 2.77
CA ALA A 388 24.81 8.67 1.83
C ALA A 388 24.77 10.20 1.67
N ASN A 389 23.65 10.87 1.95
CA ASN A 389 23.51 12.33 1.83
C ASN A 389 22.91 13.01 3.06
N GLY A 390 22.43 12.26 4.06
CA GLY A 390 21.83 12.79 5.27
C GLY A 390 20.42 13.39 5.09
N ILE A 391 19.80 13.21 3.93
CA ILE A 391 18.45 13.73 3.66
C ILE A 391 17.42 12.78 4.30
N THR A 392 16.49 13.35 5.07
CA THR A 392 15.39 12.63 5.69
C THR A 392 14.12 12.85 4.88
N THR A 393 13.51 11.76 4.41
CA THR A 393 12.29 11.76 3.59
C THR A 393 11.21 10.91 4.26
N ALA A 394 9.94 11.30 4.11
CA ALA A 394 8.82 10.51 4.60
C ALA A 394 8.72 9.17 3.86
N ARG A 395 8.57 8.07 4.60
CA ARG A 395 8.27 6.75 4.05
C ARG A 395 6.76 6.48 4.15
N LEU A 396 6.20 5.86 3.12
CA LEU A 396 4.77 5.53 3.08
C LEU A 396 4.39 4.62 4.25
N ASP A 397 3.46 5.09 5.08
CA ASP A 397 2.66 4.32 6.02
C ASP A 397 1.20 4.60 5.70
N LEU A 398 0.53 3.64 5.06
CA LEU A 398 -0.81 3.84 4.52
C LEU A 398 -1.86 3.97 5.64
N LEU A 399 -1.70 3.21 6.73
CA LEU A 399 -2.61 3.30 7.87
C LEU A 399 -2.50 4.66 8.56
N ALA A 400 -1.27 5.13 8.78
CA ALA A 400 -1.03 6.46 9.33
C ALA A 400 -1.62 7.54 8.40
N ALA A 401 -1.39 7.44 7.08
CA ALA A 401 -1.93 8.41 6.11
C ALA A 401 -3.47 8.45 6.10
N VAL A 402 -4.13 7.30 6.19
CA VAL A 402 -5.61 7.23 6.28
C VAL A 402 -6.10 7.80 7.61
N ASN A 403 -5.37 7.59 8.71
CA ASN A 403 -5.76 8.05 10.03
C ASN A 403 -5.24 9.45 10.39
N GLN A 404 -4.41 10.07 9.52
CA GLN A 404 -4.05 11.49 9.67
C GLN A 404 -5.32 12.32 9.56
N GLY A 405 -5.66 13.00 10.65
CA GLY A 405 -6.91 13.70 10.80
C GLY A 405 -6.74 15.18 11.04
N THR A 406 -7.85 15.88 10.89
CA THR A 406 -8.07 17.19 11.46
C THR A 406 -8.36 17.02 12.93
N ALA A 407 -7.79 17.85 13.78
CA ALA A 407 -8.14 17.91 15.21
C ALA A 407 -9.15 19.05 15.44
N ILE A 408 -10.38 18.80 14.99
CA ILE A 408 -11.47 19.76 15.21
C ILE A 408 -11.90 19.73 16.66
N SER A 409 -11.96 20.92 17.26
CA SER A 409 -12.49 21.13 18.59
C SER A 409 -13.53 22.24 18.60
N LEU A 410 -14.52 22.11 19.49
CA LEU A 410 -15.50 23.13 19.80
C LEU A 410 -15.22 23.75 21.16
N SER A 411 -15.36 25.05 21.23
CA SER A 411 -15.57 25.78 22.48
C SER A 411 -16.71 26.74 22.32
N GLY A 412 -17.39 27.02 23.40
CA GLY A 412 -18.54 27.94 23.30
C GLY A 412 -18.73 28.73 24.57
N SER A 413 -19.45 29.83 24.42
CA SER A 413 -19.89 30.67 25.51
C SER A 413 -21.30 31.19 25.22
N GLY A 414 -22.09 31.28 26.27
CA GLY A 414 -23.45 31.78 26.19
C GLY A 414 -24.05 32.02 27.57
N PRO A 415 -25.27 32.49 27.65
CA PRO A 415 -25.94 32.71 28.93
C PRO A 415 -26.23 31.38 29.63
N THR A 416 -26.05 31.36 30.94
CA THR A 416 -26.43 30.24 31.81
C THR A 416 -27.82 30.43 32.42
N GLN A 417 -28.42 31.64 32.23
CA GLN A 417 -29.74 31.99 32.72
C GLN A 417 -30.52 32.72 31.62
N ALA A 418 -31.76 32.31 31.42
CA ALA A 418 -32.72 33.01 30.57
C ALA A 418 -33.53 34.01 31.40
N VAL A 419 -33.87 35.13 30.78
CA VAL A 419 -34.83 36.10 31.30
C VAL A 419 -35.86 36.34 30.20
N SER A 420 -37.12 36.05 30.49
CA SER A 420 -38.22 36.20 29.52
C SER A 420 -38.27 37.63 28.95
N GLY A 421 -38.38 37.72 27.61
CA GLY A 421 -38.39 38.99 26.88
C GLY A 421 -36.99 39.50 26.50
N ASN A 422 -35.93 39.05 27.13
CA ASN A 422 -34.57 39.46 26.82
C ASN A 422 -33.96 38.64 25.67
N SER A 423 -33.02 39.25 24.97
CA SER A 423 -32.17 38.57 23.98
C SER A 423 -30.81 38.27 24.57
N ALA A 424 -30.17 37.20 24.03
CA ALA A 424 -28.84 36.78 24.41
C ALA A 424 -28.08 36.21 23.22
N THR A 425 -26.74 36.19 23.30
CA THR A 425 -25.86 35.71 22.24
C THR A 425 -25.10 34.48 22.73
N TYR A 426 -25.14 33.43 21.92
CA TYR A 426 -24.23 32.29 21.98
C TYR A 426 -23.11 32.50 20.99
N THR A 427 -21.90 32.12 21.38
CA THR A 427 -20.71 32.16 20.55
C THR A 427 -20.06 30.80 20.57
N ILE A 428 -19.99 30.15 19.42
CA ILE A 428 -19.39 28.84 19.22
C ILE A 428 -18.14 29.02 18.37
N LYS A 429 -16.98 28.66 18.93
CA LYS A 429 -15.70 28.68 18.22
C LYS A 429 -15.32 27.28 17.82
N VAL A 430 -15.11 27.08 16.51
CA VAL A 430 -14.52 25.87 15.92
C VAL A 430 -13.04 26.13 15.73
N THR A 431 -12.19 25.23 16.17
CA THR A 431 -10.74 25.30 15.96
C THR A 431 -10.26 24.00 15.33
N ASP A 432 -9.51 24.09 14.25
CA ASP A 432 -8.73 22.99 13.70
C ASP A 432 -7.29 23.12 14.19
N SER A 433 -6.88 22.25 15.08
CA SER A 433 -5.49 22.15 15.59
C SER A 433 -4.72 21.01 14.94
N GLY A 434 -5.33 20.33 13.96
CA GLY A 434 -4.70 19.25 13.21
C GLY A 434 -3.73 19.76 12.15
N PRO A 435 -2.93 18.85 11.58
CA PRO A 435 -1.98 19.18 10.53
C PRO A 435 -2.63 19.40 9.16
N LEU A 436 -3.87 18.97 8.97
CA LEU A 436 -4.62 19.06 7.72
C LEU A 436 -5.80 20.04 7.84
N ALA A 437 -6.20 20.62 6.71
CA ALA A 437 -7.42 21.42 6.66
C ALA A 437 -8.67 20.53 6.85
N ALA A 438 -9.64 21.00 7.60
CA ALA A 438 -10.94 20.36 7.70
C ALA A 438 -11.87 20.87 6.60
N THR A 439 -12.42 19.95 5.80
CA THR A 439 -13.38 20.29 4.73
C THR A 439 -14.81 19.99 5.15
N ASP A 440 -15.77 20.69 4.53
CA ASP A 440 -17.21 20.61 4.84
C ASP A 440 -17.52 20.69 6.33
N VAL A 441 -16.86 21.63 7.03
CA VAL A 441 -17.10 21.87 8.46
C VAL A 441 -18.48 22.50 8.64
N VAL A 442 -19.32 21.82 9.40
CA VAL A 442 -20.68 22.29 9.73
C VAL A 442 -20.88 22.24 11.23
N VAL A 443 -21.26 23.37 11.81
CA VAL A 443 -21.71 23.44 13.21
C VAL A 443 -23.22 23.27 13.24
N THR A 444 -23.68 22.37 14.09
CA THR A 444 -25.12 22.21 14.37
C THR A 444 -25.37 22.54 15.83
N ASP A 445 -26.28 23.51 16.06
CA ASP A 445 -26.71 23.94 17.36
C ASP A 445 -28.19 23.58 17.55
N ASN A 446 -28.54 23.09 18.73
CA ASN A 446 -29.93 22.83 19.07
C ASN A 446 -30.43 23.89 20.04
N LEU A 447 -31.13 24.87 19.50
CA LEU A 447 -31.62 26.00 20.28
C LEU A 447 -32.31 25.56 21.58
N PRO A 448 -31.95 26.14 22.72
CA PRO A 448 -32.51 25.78 24.02
C PRO A 448 -34.04 25.98 24.11
N ALA A 449 -34.68 25.21 24.97
CA ALA A 449 -36.13 25.34 25.17
C ALA A 449 -36.53 26.77 25.58
N GLY A 450 -37.53 27.33 24.90
CA GLY A 450 -37.98 28.68 25.09
C GLY A 450 -37.16 29.78 24.41
N ALA A 451 -36.14 29.39 23.64
CA ALA A 451 -35.39 30.31 22.78
C ALA A 451 -36.02 30.39 21.39
N THR A 452 -36.06 31.61 20.85
CA THR A 452 -36.44 31.88 19.46
C THR A 452 -35.25 32.55 18.76
N LEU A 453 -34.87 32.09 17.58
CA LEU A 453 -33.78 32.66 16.81
C LEU A 453 -34.13 34.11 16.40
N VAL A 454 -33.22 35.04 16.70
CA VAL A 454 -33.30 36.43 16.25
C VAL A 454 -32.37 36.65 15.04
N SER A 455 -31.15 36.18 15.14
CA SER A 455 -30.17 36.23 14.04
C SER A 455 -29.05 35.22 14.29
N SER A 456 -28.34 34.85 13.24
CA SER A 456 -27.16 33.97 13.28
C SER A 456 -26.11 34.46 12.31
N SER A 457 -24.91 33.84 12.36
CA SER A 457 -23.88 33.98 11.34
C SER A 457 -24.45 33.69 9.96
N ALA A 458 -23.84 34.28 8.92
CA ALA A 458 -24.29 34.11 7.54
C ALA A 458 -24.29 32.63 7.12
N GLY A 459 -25.28 32.22 6.33
CA GLY A 459 -25.41 30.87 5.79
C GLY A 459 -26.05 29.83 6.71
N CYS A 460 -26.36 30.18 7.98
CA CYS A 460 -27.05 29.23 8.87
C CYS A 460 -28.52 29.03 8.45
N THR A 461 -29.00 27.81 8.59
CA THR A 461 -30.37 27.38 8.27
C THR A 461 -31.01 26.74 9.49
N LEU A 462 -32.19 27.23 9.89
CA LEU A 462 -32.96 26.69 11.02
C LEU A 462 -34.05 25.73 10.52
N VAL A 463 -34.06 24.52 11.07
CA VAL A 463 -35.12 23.51 10.84
C VAL A 463 -35.60 23.01 12.20
N GLY A 464 -36.85 23.39 12.57
CA GLY A 464 -37.33 23.13 13.93
C GLY A 464 -36.54 23.92 14.98
N SER A 465 -35.88 23.23 15.91
CA SER A 465 -34.95 23.82 16.88
C SER A 465 -33.48 23.63 16.48
N SER A 466 -33.19 22.92 15.40
CA SER A 466 -31.82 22.64 14.96
C SER A 466 -31.34 23.68 13.96
N LEU A 467 -30.28 24.40 14.30
CA LEU A 467 -29.62 25.41 13.47
C LEU A 467 -28.36 24.85 12.88
N SER A 468 -28.31 24.69 11.57
CA SER A 468 -27.14 24.20 10.81
C SER A 468 -26.37 25.36 10.21
N CYS A 469 -25.10 25.51 10.57
CA CYS A 469 -24.23 26.62 10.17
C CYS A 469 -23.00 26.08 9.41
N PRO A 470 -22.97 26.22 8.07
CA PRO A 470 -21.81 25.84 7.29
C PRO A 470 -20.65 26.80 7.56
N VAL A 471 -19.51 26.26 7.97
CA VAL A 471 -18.23 26.96 8.14
C VAL A 471 -17.41 26.84 6.86
N GLY A 472 -17.57 25.70 6.13
CA GLY A 472 -16.80 25.38 4.94
C GLY A 472 -15.45 24.79 5.27
N THR A 473 -14.41 25.15 4.53
CA THR A 473 -13.04 24.66 4.77
C THR A 473 -12.37 25.50 5.86
N LEU A 474 -11.84 24.82 6.87
CA LEU A 474 -11.06 25.41 7.96
C LEU A 474 -9.61 24.94 7.82
N SER A 475 -8.70 25.85 7.49
CA SER A 475 -7.29 25.51 7.33
C SER A 475 -6.65 25.01 8.63
N ALA A 476 -5.59 24.21 8.51
CA ALA A 476 -4.79 23.76 9.64
C ALA A 476 -4.36 24.94 10.54
N GLY A 477 -4.60 24.81 11.84
CA GLY A 477 -4.34 25.87 12.83
C GLY A 477 -5.34 27.03 12.84
N ALA A 478 -6.31 27.04 11.93
CA ALA A 478 -7.30 28.11 11.86
C ALA A 478 -8.48 27.91 12.81
N ASN A 479 -9.27 28.98 12.99
CA ASN A 479 -10.52 28.91 13.72
C ASN A 479 -11.60 29.77 13.04
N ALA A 480 -12.85 29.39 13.27
CA ALA A 480 -14.01 30.12 12.86
C ALA A 480 -14.96 30.31 14.03
N THR A 481 -15.79 31.34 13.97
CA THR A 481 -16.76 31.65 15.02
C THR A 481 -18.17 31.74 14.44
N VAL A 482 -19.07 30.97 15.03
CA VAL A 482 -20.51 31.03 14.76
C VAL A 482 -21.17 31.79 15.92
N THR A 483 -21.95 32.80 15.61
CA THR A 483 -22.74 33.59 16.58
C THR A 483 -24.20 33.33 16.37
N ILE A 484 -24.95 33.16 17.46
CA ILE A 484 -26.40 32.88 17.46
C ILE A 484 -27.06 33.79 18.47
N ASN A 485 -27.95 34.68 18.01
CA ASN A 485 -28.76 35.54 18.87
C ASN A 485 -30.13 34.94 19.04
N VAL A 486 -30.55 34.76 20.26
CA VAL A 486 -31.87 34.26 20.63
C VAL A 486 -32.64 35.24 21.50
N LYS A 487 -33.97 35.14 21.47
CA LYS A 487 -34.89 35.85 22.40
C LYS A 487 -35.60 34.80 23.25
N TRP A 488 -35.67 35.06 24.54
CA TRP A 488 -36.26 34.14 25.52
C TRP A 488 -37.76 34.37 25.72
N SER A 489 -38.54 33.30 25.74
CA SER A 489 -39.94 33.28 26.17
C SER A 489 -40.11 32.75 27.59
N VAL A 490 -39.04 32.26 28.21
CA VAL A 490 -39.01 31.68 29.56
C VAL A 490 -37.92 32.33 30.40
N SER A 491 -37.97 32.13 31.73
CA SER A 491 -36.89 32.52 32.66
C SER A 491 -36.42 31.29 33.43
N GLY A 492 -35.12 31.21 33.73
CA GLY A 492 -34.52 30.11 34.49
C GLY A 492 -33.17 29.67 33.95
N GLY A 493 -32.68 28.56 34.46
CA GLY A 493 -31.43 27.94 34.00
C GLY A 493 -31.52 27.49 32.54
N VAL A 494 -30.48 27.69 31.80
CA VAL A 494 -30.39 27.33 30.37
C VAL A 494 -29.32 26.29 30.16
N TYR A 495 -29.66 25.31 29.36
CA TYR A 495 -28.71 24.32 28.82
C TYR A 495 -28.78 24.38 27.29
N ASP A 496 -27.62 24.50 26.69
CA ASP A 496 -27.45 24.55 25.25
C ASP A 496 -26.33 23.59 24.81
N SER A 497 -26.43 23.09 23.58
CA SER A 497 -25.43 22.14 23.05
C SER A 497 -25.24 22.32 21.55
N ALA A 498 -24.00 22.39 21.16
CA ALA A 498 -23.60 22.42 19.75
C ALA A 498 -22.69 21.24 19.41
N SER A 499 -22.75 20.81 18.17
CA SER A 499 -21.91 19.78 17.60
C SER A 499 -21.22 20.25 16.32
N VAL A 500 -20.12 19.63 15.94
CA VAL A 500 -19.44 19.89 14.66
C VAL A 500 -19.20 18.59 13.92
N ARG A 501 -19.34 18.62 12.60
CA ARG A 501 -18.89 17.58 11.68
C ARG A 501 -17.94 18.16 10.63
N SER A 502 -17.11 17.30 10.04
CA SER A 502 -16.31 17.55 8.84
C SER A 502 -16.13 16.25 8.06
N ASP A 503 -15.66 16.33 6.81
CA ASP A 503 -15.40 15.13 6.00
C ASP A 503 -14.34 14.22 6.63
N GLN A 504 -13.39 14.80 7.36
CA GLN A 504 -12.28 14.08 7.97
C GLN A 504 -12.57 13.56 9.39
N LEU A 505 -13.67 13.97 10.02
CA LEU A 505 -14.09 13.38 11.28
C LEU A 505 -14.58 11.95 11.02
N ASN A 506 -13.85 10.97 11.54
CA ASN A 506 -14.15 9.56 11.34
C ASN A 506 -15.56 9.21 11.85
N THR A 507 -16.47 8.93 10.93
CA THR A 507 -17.87 8.59 11.23
C THR A 507 -18.02 7.23 11.92
N ALA A 508 -17.02 6.34 11.83
CA ALA A 508 -17.04 5.01 12.46
C ALA A 508 -16.98 5.08 14.00
N ALA A 509 -16.49 6.19 14.56
CA ALA A 509 -16.43 6.42 16.02
C ALA A 509 -17.53 7.36 16.55
N GLY A 510 -18.55 7.68 15.74
CA GLY A 510 -19.57 8.66 16.10
C GLY A 510 -19.02 10.09 16.17
N GLY A 511 -18.18 10.47 15.21
CA GLY A 511 -17.34 11.65 15.18
C GLY A 511 -18.04 13.01 15.15
N GLN A 512 -18.85 13.28 16.15
CA GLN A 512 -19.31 14.62 16.47
C GLN A 512 -18.62 15.07 17.76
N GLN A 513 -17.93 16.20 17.70
CA GLN A 513 -17.53 16.91 18.92
C GLN A 513 -18.73 17.71 19.42
N VAL A 514 -19.04 17.56 20.70
CA VAL A 514 -20.15 18.26 21.34
C VAL A 514 -19.62 19.17 22.43
N VAL A 515 -20.09 20.40 22.45
CA VAL A 515 -19.89 21.32 23.55
C VAL A 515 -21.23 21.68 24.17
N ALA A 516 -21.30 21.73 25.48
CA ALA A 516 -22.51 22.10 26.20
C ALA A 516 -22.26 23.35 27.05
N PHE A 517 -23.25 24.22 27.14
CA PHE A 517 -23.20 25.45 27.91
C PHE A 517 -24.35 25.48 28.93
N GLY A 518 -24.08 26.02 30.11
CA GLY A 518 -25.08 26.13 31.16
C GLY A 518 -25.16 24.89 32.08
N THR A 519 -26.12 24.88 32.98
CA THR A 519 -26.41 23.75 33.86
C THR A 519 -27.39 22.81 33.17
N PRO A 520 -27.05 21.50 33.07
CA PRO A 520 -28.02 20.52 32.61
C PRO A 520 -29.33 20.64 33.40
N PRO A 521 -30.49 20.45 32.75
CA PRO A 521 -31.73 20.37 33.49
C PRO A 521 -31.61 19.26 34.53
N GLU A 522 -31.95 19.57 35.79
CA GLU A 522 -32.06 18.51 36.81
C GLU A 522 -33.00 17.44 36.25
N SER A 523 -32.54 16.21 36.13
CA SER A 523 -33.39 15.08 35.75
C SER A 523 -34.45 14.93 36.85
N THR A 524 -35.64 15.52 36.64
CA THR A 524 -36.76 15.27 37.51
C THR A 524 -37.27 13.86 37.26
N GLY A 525 -36.62 12.88 37.89
CA GLY A 525 -37.08 11.49 37.78
C GLY A 525 -36.11 10.38 38.10
N ASP A 526 -34.85 10.64 38.28
CA ASP A 526 -33.92 9.57 38.68
C ASP A 526 -33.74 9.57 40.21
N GLY A 527 -34.67 8.93 40.89
CA GLY A 527 -34.33 8.26 42.12
C GLY A 527 -33.14 7.33 41.90
N PRO A 528 -32.36 6.98 42.93
CA PRO A 528 -31.20 6.11 42.79
C PRO A 528 -31.63 4.89 41.97
N LEU A 529 -30.85 4.55 40.93
CA LEU A 529 -31.14 3.39 40.07
C LEU A 529 -31.53 2.21 40.97
N PRO A 530 -32.60 1.50 40.65
CA PRO A 530 -33.03 0.37 41.47
C PRO A 530 -31.86 -0.61 41.58
N LEU A 531 -31.69 -1.24 42.74
CA LEU A 531 -30.56 -2.13 43.06
C LEU A 531 -30.25 -3.17 41.97
N TRP A 532 -31.28 -3.59 41.21
CA TRP A 532 -31.10 -4.49 40.07
C TRP A 532 -30.34 -3.86 38.90
N ALA A 533 -30.44 -2.53 38.68
CA ALA A 533 -29.73 -1.83 37.63
C ALA A 533 -28.24 -1.69 37.95
N TYR A 534 -27.88 -1.50 39.24
CA TYR A 534 -26.50 -1.56 39.68
C TYR A 534 -25.93 -2.99 39.54
N ALA A 535 -26.75 -4.02 39.76
CA ALA A 535 -26.35 -5.40 39.56
C ALA A 535 -26.06 -5.70 38.07
N LEU A 536 -26.86 -5.18 37.13
CA LEU A 536 -26.64 -5.31 35.68
C LEU A 536 -25.38 -4.56 35.22
N LEU A 537 -25.13 -3.37 35.78
CA LEU A 537 -23.92 -2.59 35.48
C LEU A 537 -22.66 -3.33 35.99
N ALA A 538 -22.71 -3.89 37.19
CA ALA A 538 -21.64 -4.69 37.76
C ALA A 538 -21.40 -5.99 36.96
N LEU A 539 -22.45 -6.65 36.50
CA LEU A 539 -22.37 -7.84 35.66
C LEU A 539 -21.78 -7.53 34.29
N SER A 540 -22.11 -6.39 33.68
CA SER A 540 -21.53 -5.97 32.39
C SER A 540 -20.04 -5.65 32.52
N ILE A 541 -19.62 -5.00 33.61
CA ILE A 541 -18.20 -4.71 33.91
C ILE A 541 -17.42 -6.02 34.16
N LEU A 542 -18.02 -6.98 34.90
CA LEU A 542 -17.43 -8.31 35.13
C LEU A 542 -17.32 -9.13 33.85
N PHE A 543 -18.28 -9.00 32.93
CA PHE A 543 -18.26 -9.70 31.65
C PHE A 543 -17.17 -9.17 30.72
N VAL A 544 -16.97 -7.84 30.68
CA VAL A 544 -15.88 -7.19 29.93
C VAL A 544 -14.51 -7.52 30.54
N ALA A 545 -14.41 -7.56 31.87
CA ALA A 545 -13.17 -7.93 32.57
C ALA A 545 -12.82 -9.42 32.33
N ARG A 546 -13.81 -10.32 32.36
CA ARG A 546 -13.59 -11.74 32.06
C ARG A 546 -13.14 -11.97 30.61
N ARG A 547 -13.71 -11.28 29.62
CA ARG A 547 -13.25 -11.37 28.22
C ARG A 547 -11.80 -10.89 28.03
N ARG A 548 -11.33 -9.91 28.82
CA ARG A 548 -9.94 -9.47 28.78
C ARG A 548 -8.98 -10.47 29.44
N LEU A 549 -9.42 -11.21 30.45
CA LEU A 549 -8.60 -12.22 31.13
C LEU A 549 -8.49 -13.53 30.33
N ASP A 550 -9.54 -13.93 29.58
CA ASP A 550 -9.51 -15.12 28.71
C ASP A 550 -8.59 -14.96 27.48
N HIS A 551 -8.26 -13.72 27.10
CA HIS A 551 -7.30 -13.47 26.02
C HIS A 551 -5.84 -13.37 26.48
N SER A 552 -5.56 -13.46 27.78
CA SER A 552 -4.21 -13.36 28.35
C SER A 552 -3.57 -14.68 28.76
N GLN A 553 -4.24 -15.83 28.55
CA GLN A 553 -3.66 -17.14 28.86
C GLN A 553 -2.94 -17.72 27.62
N PRO A 554 -1.64 -18.07 27.72
CA PRO A 554 -0.95 -18.77 26.63
C PRO A 554 -1.51 -20.18 26.47
N ARG A 555 -1.80 -20.58 25.22
CA ARG A 555 -2.22 -21.95 24.90
C ARG A 555 -1.05 -22.91 25.18
N PRO A 556 -1.27 -24.05 25.84
CA PRO A 556 -0.25 -25.06 26.00
C PRO A 556 0.05 -25.71 24.64
N HIS A 557 1.33 -25.83 24.30
CA HIS A 557 1.79 -26.63 23.16
C HIS A 557 1.46 -28.11 23.42
N PRO A 558 0.95 -28.86 22.44
CA PRO A 558 0.88 -30.30 22.53
C PRO A 558 2.28 -30.89 22.40
N ALA A 559 2.54 -31.90 23.21
CA ALA A 559 3.75 -32.70 23.23
C ALA A 559 3.89 -33.59 21.98
#